data_85d8dcb6eb04dd3f8bbe3ff7a1a44a68
#
_entry.id   85d8dcb6eb04dd3f8bbe3ff7a1a44a68
#
_cell.length_a   1.000
_cell.length_b   1.000
_cell.length_c   1.000
_cell.angle_alpha   90.00
_cell.angle_beta   90.00
_cell.angle_gamma   90.00
#
_symmetry.space_group_name_H-M   'P 1'
#
loop_
_entity.id
_entity.type
_entity.pdbx_description
1 polymer ?
#
loop_
_entity_poly.entity_id
_entity_poly.type
_entity_poly.pdbx_seq_one_letter_code
_entity_poly.pdbx_strand_id
1 'polypeptide(L)'
;MPIPDAANIDSRGVLLASSGFDQLKLSEDKSTIEVGAGNKWGQVYEYLAHYKLTVVGGRAGLVGVPGFLLGGGISFFGNEYGWASANVVQYDCVLANGDIVSSTP
;
A
#
# COMPACT_ATOMS: atom_id res chain seq x y z
N MET A 1 -3.19 -1.71 -13.10
CA MET A 1 -3.64 -1.41 -14.48
C MET A 1 -4.26 -2.68 -15.05
N PRO A 2 -5.49 -2.68 -15.53
CA PRO A 2 -6.12 -3.87 -16.05
C PRO A 2 -5.57 -4.16 -17.46
N ILE A 3 -4.72 -5.15 -17.55
CA ILE A 3 -4.28 -5.71 -18.82
C ILE A 3 -5.05 -7.01 -19.00
N PRO A 4 -5.87 -7.17 -20.04
CA PRO A 4 -6.61 -8.40 -20.28
C PRO A 4 -5.66 -9.61 -20.26
N ASP A 5 -6.09 -10.67 -19.60
CA ASP A 5 -5.40 -11.95 -19.49
C ASP A 5 -4.05 -11.96 -18.75
N ALA A 6 -3.55 -10.79 -18.29
CA ALA A 6 -2.24 -10.69 -17.64
C ALA A 6 -2.18 -11.36 -16.25
N ALA A 7 -3.33 -11.56 -15.61
CA ALA A 7 -3.44 -12.20 -14.30
C ALA A 7 -4.13 -13.58 -14.35
N ASN A 8 -4.30 -14.14 -15.54
CA ASN A 8 -4.88 -15.47 -15.67
C ASN A 8 -3.87 -16.54 -15.29
N ILE A 9 -4.31 -17.50 -14.51
CA ILE A 9 -3.54 -18.68 -14.12
C ILE A 9 -4.29 -19.95 -14.55
N ASP A 10 -3.53 -20.99 -14.87
CA ASP A 10 -4.03 -22.34 -15.11
C ASP A 10 -3.54 -23.30 -13.99
N SER A 11 -3.68 -24.59 -14.21
CA SER A 11 -3.26 -25.63 -13.25
C SER A 11 -1.76 -25.61 -12.92
N ARG A 12 -0.93 -24.88 -13.67
CA ARG A 12 0.52 -24.73 -13.45
C ARG A 12 0.86 -23.43 -12.73
N GLY A 13 -0.12 -22.55 -12.54
CA GLY A 13 0.05 -21.26 -11.89
C GLY A 13 -0.11 -21.32 -10.37
N VAL A 14 0.42 -20.31 -9.69
CA VAL A 14 0.25 -20.10 -8.26
C VAL A 14 -0.42 -18.74 -8.03
N LEU A 15 -1.51 -18.73 -7.26
CA LEU A 15 -2.15 -17.50 -6.80
C LEU A 15 -1.56 -17.08 -5.45
N LEU A 16 -0.94 -15.90 -5.42
CA LEU A 16 -0.54 -15.25 -4.17
C LEU A 16 -1.62 -14.24 -3.77
N ALA A 17 -2.46 -14.61 -2.81
CA ALA A 17 -3.49 -13.72 -2.28
C ALA A 17 -2.91 -12.87 -1.15
N SER A 18 -2.88 -11.54 -1.35
CA SER A 18 -2.36 -10.59 -0.36
C SER A 18 -3.34 -10.28 0.78
N SER A 19 -4.54 -10.82 0.76
CA SER A 19 -5.61 -10.53 1.74
C SER A 19 -5.26 -10.83 3.19
N GLY A 20 -4.25 -11.67 3.43
CA GLY A 20 -3.73 -11.95 4.78
C GLY A 20 -2.77 -10.87 5.31
N PHE A 21 -2.34 -9.92 4.48
CA PHE A 21 -1.51 -8.79 4.89
C PHE A 21 -2.42 -7.58 5.16
N ASP A 22 -3.24 -7.65 6.18
CA ASP A 22 -4.30 -6.70 6.51
C ASP A 22 -3.97 -5.78 7.69
N GLN A 23 -2.77 -5.88 8.26
CA GLN A 23 -2.35 -5.10 9.41
C GLN A 23 -2.34 -3.59 9.10
N LEU A 24 -2.82 -2.82 10.07
CA LEU A 24 -2.73 -1.36 10.13
C LEU A 24 -2.22 -1.00 11.52
N LYS A 25 -1.08 -0.31 11.58
CA LYS A 25 -0.46 0.05 12.85
C LYS A 25 0.10 1.46 12.79
N LEU A 26 -0.50 2.35 13.58
CA LEU A 26 0.00 3.71 13.77
C LEU A 26 1.19 3.69 14.75
N SER A 27 2.25 4.45 14.45
CA SER A 27 3.37 4.64 15.39
C SER A 27 2.92 5.35 16.66
N GLU A 28 3.67 5.19 17.75
CA GLU A 28 3.35 5.81 19.04
C GLU A 28 3.33 7.34 18.96
N ASP A 29 4.25 7.91 18.19
CA ASP A 29 4.35 9.36 17.94
C ASP A 29 3.36 9.85 16.87
N LYS A 30 2.59 8.94 16.27
CA LYS A 30 1.61 9.21 15.21
C LYS A 30 2.19 9.86 13.94
N SER A 31 3.48 9.72 13.70
CA SER A 31 4.16 10.27 12.52
C SER A 31 4.09 9.35 11.30
N THR A 32 3.96 8.04 11.52
CA THR A 32 3.93 7.03 10.46
C THR A 32 2.84 5.98 10.70
N ILE A 33 2.41 5.35 9.63
CA ILE A 33 1.51 4.18 9.67
C ILE A 33 2.13 3.03 8.89
N GLU A 34 2.18 1.84 9.49
CA GLU A 34 2.47 0.59 8.82
C GLU A 34 1.19 0.05 8.19
N VAL A 35 1.28 -0.28 6.90
CA VAL A 35 0.14 -0.73 6.10
C VAL A 35 0.49 -2.03 5.40
N GLY A 36 -0.19 -3.10 5.75
CA GLY A 36 -0.06 -4.39 5.08
C GLY A 36 -0.53 -4.34 3.63
N ALA A 37 0.15 -5.08 2.76
CA ALA A 37 -0.03 -5.06 1.31
C ALA A 37 -1.42 -5.50 0.81
N GLY A 38 -2.25 -6.09 1.66
CA GLY A 38 -3.63 -6.47 1.36
C GLY A 38 -4.65 -5.34 1.50
N ASN A 39 -4.26 -4.21 2.09
CA ASN A 39 -5.15 -3.10 2.37
C ASN A 39 -5.50 -2.28 1.12
N LYS A 40 -6.69 -1.70 1.17
CA LYS A 40 -7.18 -0.65 0.26
C LYS A 40 -7.16 0.69 0.96
N TRP A 41 -7.10 1.78 0.21
CA TRP A 41 -7.04 3.14 0.77
C TRP A 41 -8.23 3.47 1.69
N GLY A 42 -9.42 2.97 1.39
CA GLY A 42 -10.60 3.15 2.25
C GLY A 42 -10.39 2.64 3.67
N GLN A 43 -9.78 1.45 3.81
CA GLN A 43 -9.49 0.84 5.11
C GLN A 43 -8.46 1.68 5.90
N VAL A 44 -7.43 2.18 5.21
CA VAL A 44 -6.41 3.05 5.82
C VAL A 44 -7.04 4.35 6.35
N TYR A 45 -7.91 4.98 5.54
CA TYR A 45 -8.59 6.22 5.96
C TYR A 45 -9.56 5.99 7.10
N GLU A 46 -10.33 4.92 7.07
CA GLU A 46 -11.25 4.56 8.15
C GLU A 46 -10.48 4.34 9.46
N TYR A 47 -9.37 3.63 9.42
CA TYR A 47 -8.50 3.43 10.58
C TYR A 47 -7.96 4.76 11.12
N LEU A 48 -7.40 5.61 10.25
CA LEU A 48 -6.79 6.89 10.65
C LEU A 48 -7.82 7.92 11.12
N ALA A 49 -9.07 7.84 10.65
CA ALA A 49 -10.15 8.74 11.08
C ALA A 49 -10.41 8.68 12.59
N HIS A 50 -10.24 7.52 13.23
CA HIS A 50 -10.35 7.37 14.68
C HIS A 50 -9.32 8.23 15.45
N TYR A 51 -8.20 8.52 14.81
CA TYR A 51 -7.14 9.37 15.37
C TYR A 51 -7.20 10.82 14.88
N LYS A 52 -8.19 11.17 14.03
CA LYS A 52 -8.30 12.47 13.33
C LYS A 52 -7.09 12.77 12.46
N LEU A 53 -6.56 11.73 11.82
CA LEU A 53 -5.40 11.76 10.93
C LEU A 53 -5.79 11.31 9.53
N THR A 54 -4.94 11.65 8.57
CA THR A 54 -4.96 11.12 7.21
C THR A 54 -3.54 10.92 6.71
N VAL A 55 -3.39 10.36 5.52
CA VAL A 55 -2.10 10.09 4.88
C VAL A 55 -2.17 10.48 3.40
N VAL A 56 -1.03 10.77 2.80
CA VAL A 56 -0.92 11.05 1.36
C VAL A 56 -1.16 9.74 0.59
N GLY A 57 -2.37 9.56 0.09
CA GLY A 57 -2.79 8.30 -0.51
C GLY A 57 -3.82 8.48 -1.62
N GLY A 58 -4.38 7.35 -2.07
CA GLY A 58 -5.28 7.30 -3.22
C GLY A 58 -6.63 7.95 -2.95
N ARG A 59 -7.19 8.56 -3.99
CA ARG A 59 -8.49 9.27 -3.97
C ARG A 59 -9.69 8.32 -4.00
N ALA A 60 -9.49 7.07 -4.42
CA ALA A 60 -10.54 6.06 -4.49
C ALA A 60 -10.28 4.96 -3.45
N GLY A 61 -11.21 4.78 -2.52
CA GLY A 61 -11.08 3.86 -1.40
C GLY A 61 -10.95 2.38 -1.79
N LEU A 62 -11.42 2.00 -2.98
CA LEU A 62 -11.34 0.61 -3.48
C LEU A 62 -9.97 0.24 -4.06
N VAL A 63 -9.09 1.22 -4.29
CA VAL A 63 -7.77 0.99 -4.87
C VAL A 63 -6.82 0.42 -3.81
N GLY A 64 -6.09 -0.64 -4.19
CA GLY A 64 -5.08 -1.28 -3.33
C GLY A 64 -3.87 -0.37 -3.10
N VAL A 65 -3.37 -0.34 -1.87
CA VAL A 65 -2.27 0.53 -1.46
C VAL A 65 -0.98 0.25 -2.25
N PRO A 66 -0.48 -1.01 -2.35
CA PRO A 66 0.82 -1.25 -2.97
C PRO A 66 0.83 -0.93 -4.46
N GLY A 67 -0.20 -1.36 -5.21
CA GLY A 67 -0.27 -1.07 -6.64
C GLY A 67 -0.35 0.43 -6.95
N PHE A 68 -1.01 1.21 -6.11
CA PHE A 68 -1.09 2.65 -6.22
C PHE A 68 0.29 3.31 -5.97
N LEU A 69 1.01 2.90 -4.94
CA LEU A 69 2.33 3.43 -4.59
C LEU A 69 3.39 3.07 -5.63
N LEU A 70 3.37 1.84 -6.17
CA LEU A 70 4.27 1.42 -7.23
C LEU A 70 4.09 2.23 -8.53
N GLY A 71 2.91 2.80 -8.75
CA GLY A 71 2.63 3.73 -9.86
C GLY A 71 2.90 5.20 -9.53
N GLY A 72 3.56 5.49 -8.42
CA GLY A 72 3.84 6.85 -7.93
C GLY A 72 2.72 7.42 -7.04
N GLY A 73 1.47 7.29 -7.45
CA GLY A 73 0.28 7.66 -6.69
C GLY A 73 -0.04 9.16 -6.65
N ILE A 74 -1.13 9.56 -7.31
CA ILE A 74 -1.62 10.95 -7.30
C ILE A 74 -2.64 11.12 -6.17
N SER A 75 -2.31 11.94 -5.17
CA SER A 75 -3.14 12.28 -4.03
C SER A 75 -3.87 13.62 -4.23
N PHE A 76 -4.92 13.88 -3.43
CA PHE A 76 -5.48 15.21 -3.28
C PHE A 76 -4.48 16.21 -2.67
N PHE A 77 -3.50 15.71 -1.92
CA PHE A 77 -2.46 16.52 -1.27
C PHE A 77 -1.18 16.65 -2.12
N GLY A 78 -1.21 16.21 -3.39
CA GLY A 78 -0.01 16.12 -4.22
C GLY A 78 0.69 17.46 -4.49
N ASN A 79 -0.04 18.58 -4.47
CA ASN A 79 0.57 19.91 -4.64
C ASN A 79 1.42 20.34 -3.43
N GLU A 80 1.14 19.80 -2.24
CA GLU A 80 1.85 20.13 -1.00
C GLU A 80 2.91 19.07 -0.66
N TYR A 81 2.56 17.78 -0.82
CA TYR A 81 3.40 16.66 -0.37
C TYR A 81 4.00 15.83 -1.51
N GLY A 82 3.72 16.17 -2.77
CA GLY A 82 4.20 15.43 -3.93
C GLY A 82 3.51 14.08 -4.14
N TRP A 83 4.23 13.16 -4.75
CA TRP A 83 3.73 11.80 -5.03
C TRP A 83 3.55 11.01 -3.73
N ALA A 84 2.54 10.15 -3.67
CA ALA A 84 2.31 9.32 -2.49
C ALA A 84 3.50 8.38 -2.21
N SER A 85 4.16 7.87 -3.26
CA SER A 85 5.37 7.05 -3.12
C SER A 85 6.55 7.80 -2.47
N ALA A 86 6.64 9.12 -2.66
CA ALA A 86 7.68 9.93 -2.02
C ALA A 86 7.46 10.13 -0.51
N ASN A 87 6.28 9.77 -0.01
CA ASN A 87 5.94 9.83 1.42
C ASN A 87 6.10 8.46 2.12
N VAL A 88 6.59 7.45 1.41
CA VAL A 88 6.90 6.14 2.00
C VAL A 88 8.29 6.18 2.60
N VAL A 89 8.41 5.86 3.88
CA VAL A 89 9.68 5.88 4.62
C VAL A 89 10.36 4.53 4.68
N GLN A 90 9.63 3.44 4.42
CA GLN A 90 10.16 2.09 4.42
C GLN A 90 9.25 1.13 3.64
N TYR A 91 9.86 0.20 2.94
CA TYR A 91 9.20 -0.98 2.38
C TYR A 91 9.81 -2.24 3.00
N ASP A 92 8.96 -3.13 3.51
CA ASP A 92 9.33 -4.49 3.87
C ASP A 92 8.90 -5.42 2.74
N CYS A 93 9.84 -6.11 2.15
CA CYS A 93 9.64 -6.91 0.95
C CYS A 93 10.10 -8.35 1.15
N VAL A 94 9.35 -9.29 0.58
CA VAL A 94 9.80 -10.67 0.43
C VAL A 94 10.38 -10.84 -0.98
N LEU A 95 11.65 -11.20 -1.06
CA LEU A 95 12.35 -11.43 -2.32
C LEU A 95 11.98 -12.77 -2.94
N ALA A 96 12.35 -12.97 -4.21
CA ALA A 96 12.05 -14.21 -4.93
C ALA A 96 12.70 -15.47 -4.31
N ASN A 97 13.78 -15.32 -3.57
CA ASN A 97 14.43 -16.39 -2.80
C ASN A 97 13.81 -16.65 -1.42
N GLY A 98 12.79 -15.87 -1.03
CA GLY A 98 12.10 -15.94 0.26
C GLY A 98 12.69 -15.09 1.37
N ASP A 99 13.80 -14.39 1.13
CA ASP A 99 14.38 -13.48 2.12
C ASP A 99 13.47 -12.28 2.37
N ILE A 100 13.40 -11.84 3.61
CA ILE A 100 12.70 -10.62 4.00
C ILE A 100 13.71 -9.50 4.11
N VAL A 101 13.49 -8.42 3.40
CA VAL A 101 14.37 -7.25 3.39
C VAL A 101 13.57 -5.98 3.66
N SER A 102 14.17 -5.04 4.37
CA SER A 102 13.65 -3.68 4.55
C SER A 102 14.44 -2.73 3.66
N SER A 103 13.73 -1.88 2.93
CA SER A 103 14.30 -0.83 2.07
C SER A 103 13.81 0.53 2.56
N THR A 104 14.74 1.46 2.74
CA THR A 104 14.49 2.88 3.05
C THR A 104 15.01 3.75 1.93
N PRO A 105 14.49 4.98 1.76
CA PRO A 105 15.00 5.95 0.79
C PRO A 105 16.48 6.29 0.97
#